data_885ae276189fcc013ead59f9bd67887e
#
_entry.id   885ae276189fcc013ead59f9bd67887e
#
_cell.length_a   1.000
_cell.length_b   1.000
_cell.length_c   1.000
_cell.angle_alpha   90.00
_cell.angle_beta   90.00
_cell.angle_gamma   90.00
#
_symmetry.space_group_name_H-M   'P 1'
#
loop_
_entity.id
_entity.type
_entity.pdbx_description
1 polymer ?
#
loop_
_entity_poly.entity_id
_entity_poly.type
_entity_poly.pdbx_seq_one_letter_code
_entity_poly.pdbx_strand_id
1 'polypeptide(L)'
;FSERKNFISIGNFLHEPNWQTVLQLKKLWKNIKNQLPEAEIHIYGAYASEKVFQLHNEKEGFIIKGRAESVETVFNTAKVLLAPIPFGAGIKGKLLESMQFGLPNVTSTVGAEAMHGNHDWNGFITDNETEFVEKAVLLYQDENLWQKSQENGYKIVENRFKKELFEPHFIHKIQEISENLESHRNQNFLGQILQHHTLQSTKYLSKWIEEKNKK
;
A
#
# COMPACT_ATOMS: atom_id res chain seq x y z
N PHE A 1 22.33 -1.11 -8.10
CA PHE A 1 22.26 -2.37 -7.33
C PHE A 1 23.29 -2.41 -6.21
N SER A 2 24.57 -2.23 -6.48
CA SER A 2 25.67 -2.34 -5.52
C SER A 2 25.63 -1.31 -4.38
N GLU A 3 25.09 -0.13 -4.61
CA GLU A 3 24.99 0.95 -3.61
C GLU A 3 23.77 0.78 -2.69
N ARG A 4 22.78 -0.04 -3.09
CA ARG A 4 21.57 -0.28 -2.32
C ARG A 4 21.76 -1.42 -1.32
N LYS A 5 21.24 -1.26 -0.13
CA LYS A 5 21.40 -2.21 0.98
C LYS A 5 20.05 -2.46 1.65
N ASN A 6 19.99 -3.58 2.38
CA ASN A 6 18.90 -3.95 3.26
C ASN A 6 17.54 -4.17 2.57
N PHE A 7 16.72 -4.90 3.24
CA PHE A 7 15.30 -4.97 2.97
C PHE A 7 14.56 -3.85 3.70
N ILE A 8 13.43 -3.43 3.17
CA ILE A 8 12.52 -2.53 3.89
C ILE A 8 11.10 -3.04 3.87
N SER A 9 10.32 -2.59 4.84
CA SER A 9 8.86 -2.55 4.77
C SER A 9 8.39 -1.22 5.35
N ILE A 10 7.33 -0.66 4.79
CA ILE A 10 6.82 0.65 5.21
C ILE A 10 5.29 0.67 5.25
N GLY A 11 4.73 1.38 6.24
CA GLY A 11 3.28 1.55 6.33
C GLY A 11 2.83 2.32 7.56
N ASN A 12 1.60 2.78 7.55
CA ASN A 12 0.96 3.41 8.70
C ASN A 12 0.41 2.32 9.63
N PHE A 13 0.86 2.29 10.89
CA PHE A 13 0.49 1.27 11.88
C PHE A 13 -0.90 1.43 12.48
N LEU A 14 -1.62 2.51 12.19
CA LEU A 14 -3.05 2.61 12.49
C LEU A 14 -3.89 1.70 11.59
N HIS A 15 -3.35 1.24 10.45
CA HIS A 15 -4.01 0.31 9.56
C HIS A 15 -3.61 -1.13 9.87
N GLU A 16 -4.58 -1.94 10.28
CA GLU A 16 -4.36 -3.34 10.68
C GLU A 16 -3.59 -4.17 9.64
N PRO A 17 -3.83 -4.07 8.31
CA PRO A 17 -3.04 -4.82 7.33
C PRO A 17 -1.54 -4.56 7.41
N ASN A 18 -1.10 -3.34 7.77
CA ASN A 18 0.31 -3.02 7.91
C ASN A 18 0.94 -3.68 9.14
N TRP A 19 0.19 -3.73 10.25
CA TRP A 19 0.61 -4.45 11.44
C TRP A 19 0.74 -5.96 11.16
N GLN A 20 -0.25 -6.55 10.52
CA GLN A 20 -0.22 -7.97 10.16
C GLN A 20 0.92 -8.29 9.16
N THR A 21 1.21 -7.39 8.23
CA THR A 21 2.37 -7.48 7.33
C THR A 21 3.68 -7.58 8.13
N VAL A 22 3.88 -6.76 9.16
CA VAL A 22 5.11 -6.78 9.98
C VAL A 22 5.20 -8.05 10.82
N LEU A 23 4.08 -8.54 11.37
CA LEU A 23 4.06 -9.83 12.07
C LEU A 23 4.46 -10.97 11.15
N GLN A 24 3.94 -11.01 9.94
CA GLN A 24 4.31 -12.02 8.95
C GLN A 24 5.78 -11.91 8.56
N LEU A 25 6.28 -10.69 8.34
CA LEU A 25 7.70 -10.47 8.08
C LEU A 25 8.58 -10.94 9.24
N LYS A 26 8.20 -10.71 10.49
CA LYS A 26 8.94 -11.22 11.65
C LYS A 26 9.06 -12.74 11.65
N LYS A 27 7.98 -13.43 11.26
CA LYS A 27 7.97 -14.90 11.11
C LYS A 27 8.88 -15.37 9.98
N LEU A 28 8.81 -14.72 8.81
CA LEU A 28 9.59 -15.10 7.62
C LEU A 28 11.06 -14.71 7.72
N TRP A 29 11.38 -13.67 8.47
CA TRP A 29 12.70 -13.05 8.53
C TRP A 29 13.80 -14.01 8.93
N LYS A 30 13.55 -14.89 9.88
CA LYS A 30 14.54 -15.90 10.32
C LYS A 30 15.06 -16.73 9.15
N ASN A 31 14.18 -17.13 8.23
CA ASN A 31 14.55 -17.95 7.08
C ASN A 31 15.32 -17.14 6.01
N ILE A 32 15.00 -15.86 5.85
CA ILE A 32 15.78 -14.94 4.99
C ILE A 32 17.16 -14.70 5.59
N LYS A 33 17.22 -14.37 6.89
CA LYS A 33 18.47 -14.10 7.62
C LYS A 33 19.44 -15.27 7.61
N ASN A 34 18.94 -16.51 7.68
CA ASN A 34 19.77 -17.72 7.60
C ASN A 34 20.48 -17.83 6.24
N GLN A 35 19.88 -17.35 5.15
CA GLN A 35 20.46 -17.38 3.81
C GLN A 35 21.28 -16.11 3.50
N LEU A 36 21.00 -15.01 4.19
CA LEU A 36 21.66 -13.71 4.03
C LEU A 36 22.10 -13.18 5.41
N PRO A 37 23.17 -13.74 6.02
CA PRO A 37 23.55 -13.41 7.39
C PRO A 37 23.84 -11.93 7.64
N GLU A 38 24.34 -11.19 6.65
CA GLU A 38 24.67 -9.77 6.76
C GLU A 38 23.49 -8.82 6.45
N ALA A 39 22.38 -9.35 5.91
CA ALA A 39 21.24 -8.52 5.56
C ALA A 39 20.45 -8.07 6.81
N GLU A 40 19.86 -6.89 6.71
CA GLU A 40 18.91 -6.38 7.68
C GLU A 40 17.57 -6.08 7.01
N ILE A 41 16.49 -6.08 7.79
CA ILE A 41 15.22 -5.53 7.40
C ILE A 41 14.89 -4.32 8.28
N HIS A 42 14.63 -3.19 7.63
CA HIS A 42 14.24 -1.94 8.29
C HIS A 42 12.74 -1.72 8.14
N ILE A 43 12.04 -1.65 9.25
CA ILE A 43 10.59 -1.46 9.30
C ILE A 43 10.29 0.01 9.61
N TYR A 44 9.70 0.70 8.65
CA TYR A 44 9.28 2.09 8.78
C TYR A 44 7.77 2.19 8.93
N GLY A 45 7.32 3.14 9.74
CA GLY A 45 5.91 3.43 9.83
C GLY A 45 5.57 4.51 10.83
N ALA A 46 4.58 5.35 10.45
CA ALA A 46 4.00 6.31 11.36
C ALA A 46 3.12 5.59 12.40
N TYR A 47 3.00 6.18 13.59
CA TYR A 47 2.16 5.71 14.70
C TYR A 47 2.54 4.30 15.19
N ALA A 48 3.83 3.98 15.19
CA ALA A 48 4.33 2.74 15.78
C ALA A 48 4.05 2.73 17.30
N SER A 49 3.31 1.72 17.75
CA SER A 49 3.00 1.51 19.17
C SER A 49 4.08 0.66 19.84
N GLU A 50 4.07 0.59 21.17
CA GLU A 50 4.99 -0.24 21.96
C GLU A 50 5.07 -1.69 21.45
N LYS A 51 3.93 -2.30 21.08
CA LYS A 51 3.90 -3.66 20.53
C LYS A 51 4.69 -3.81 19.22
N VAL A 52 4.81 -2.74 18.42
CA VAL A 52 5.64 -2.74 17.21
C VAL A 52 7.11 -2.67 17.60
N PHE A 53 7.48 -1.79 18.53
CA PHE A 53 8.85 -1.67 19.01
C PHE A 53 9.35 -2.93 19.72
N GLN A 54 8.48 -3.72 20.36
CA GLN A 54 8.84 -5.01 20.95
C GLN A 54 9.34 -6.05 19.93
N LEU A 55 9.07 -5.87 18.65
CA LEU A 55 9.60 -6.74 17.58
C LEU A 55 11.04 -6.40 17.20
N HIS A 56 11.56 -5.25 17.64
CA HIS A 56 12.92 -4.81 17.34
C HIS A 56 13.95 -5.80 17.88
N ASN A 57 14.89 -6.21 17.03
CA ASN A 57 15.97 -7.12 17.42
C ASN A 57 17.20 -6.89 16.53
N GLU A 58 18.18 -6.16 17.06
CA GLU A 58 19.43 -5.85 16.34
C GLU A 58 20.24 -7.10 16.01
N LYS A 59 20.27 -8.09 16.93
CA LYS A 59 21.02 -9.33 16.71
C LYS A 59 20.47 -10.15 15.54
N GLU A 60 19.16 -10.08 15.31
CA GLU A 60 18.52 -10.71 14.18
C GLU A 60 18.50 -9.81 12.94
N GLY A 61 18.94 -8.54 13.02
CA GLY A 61 18.83 -7.57 11.94
C GLY A 61 17.39 -7.20 11.60
N PHE A 62 16.44 -7.30 12.56
CA PHE A 62 15.06 -6.87 12.41
C PHE A 62 14.85 -5.52 13.10
N ILE A 63 14.96 -4.44 12.35
CA ILE A 63 15.15 -3.10 12.90
C ILE A 63 13.89 -2.26 12.73
N ILE A 64 13.24 -1.89 13.84
CA ILE A 64 12.11 -0.96 13.82
C ILE A 64 12.66 0.47 13.84
N LYS A 65 12.43 1.22 12.76
CA LYS A 65 12.91 2.59 12.55
C LYS A 65 11.90 3.67 12.95
N GLY A 66 10.62 3.30 13.13
CA GLY A 66 9.55 4.28 13.33
C GLY A 66 9.25 5.08 12.06
N ARG A 67 8.84 6.34 12.21
CA ARG A 67 8.47 7.19 11.07
C ARG A 67 9.71 7.55 10.24
N ALA A 68 9.61 7.36 8.92
CA ALA A 68 10.63 7.82 7.99
C ALA A 68 10.63 9.36 7.92
N GLU A 69 11.80 9.97 8.00
CA GLU A 69 11.97 11.43 7.77
C GLU A 69 11.79 11.77 6.30
N SER A 70 12.36 10.96 5.42
CA SER A 70 12.22 11.05 3.97
C SER A 70 11.95 9.67 3.39
N VAL A 71 10.77 9.51 2.81
CA VAL A 71 10.37 8.28 2.10
C VAL A 71 11.27 8.06 0.89
N GLU A 72 11.61 9.12 0.16
CA GLU A 72 12.51 9.09 -0.99
C GLU A 72 13.87 8.51 -0.61
N THR A 73 14.49 9.00 0.47
CA THR A 73 15.79 8.49 0.92
C THR A 73 15.71 7.01 1.27
N VAL A 74 14.65 6.58 1.96
CA VAL A 74 14.44 5.17 2.33
C VAL A 74 14.34 4.29 1.09
N PHE A 75 13.53 4.67 0.10
CA PHE A 75 13.37 3.89 -1.13
C PHE A 75 14.61 3.90 -2.02
N ASN A 76 15.36 5.00 -2.08
CA ASN A 76 16.57 5.11 -2.90
C ASN A 76 17.75 4.31 -2.33
N THR A 77 17.82 4.11 -1.02
CA THR A 77 18.91 3.38 -0.35
C THR A 77 18.61 1.90 -0.15
N ALA A 78 17.35 1.52 -0.08
CA ALA A 78 16.93 0.13 0.10
C ALA A 78 17.15 -0.72 -1.15
N LYS A 79 17.39 -2.03 -0.95
CA LYS A 79 17.63 -2.97 -2.04
C LYS A 79 16.36 -3.71 -2.48
N VAL A 80 15.51 -4.11 -1.56
CA VAL A 80 14.24 -4.80 -1.84
C VAL A 80 13.17 -4.37 -0.84
N LEU A 81 11.96 -4.09 -1.32
CA LEU A 81 10.79 -3.90 -0.47
C LEU A 81 10.08 -5.24 -0.25
N LEU A 82 9.78 -5.58 0.99
CA LEU A 82 8.99 -6.76 1.36
C LEU A 82 7.62 -6.33 1.89
N ALA A 83 6.58 -6.84 1.27
CA ALA A 83 5.19 -6.49 1.62
C ALA A 83 4.23 -7.68 1.47
N PRO A 84 4.31 -8.71 2.34
CA PRO A 84 3.35 -9.81 2.37
C PRO A 84 2.03 -9.33 2.97
N ILE A 85 1.23 -8.61 2.19
CA ILE A 85 -0.01 -7.97 2.64
C ILE A 85 -1.11 -9.05 2.71
N PRO A 86 -1.67 -9.35 3.91
CA PRO A 86 -2.61 -10.46 4.05
C PRO A 86 -4.03 -10.11 3.59
N PHE A 87 -4.43 -8.85 3.68
CA PHE A 87 -5.74 -8.33 3.25
C PHE A 87 -5.70 -6.83 3.04
N GLY A 88 -6.68 -6.31 2.30
CA GLY A 88 -6.81 -4.89 2.00
C GLY A 88 -7.43 -4.67 0.63
N ALA A 89 -7.85 -3.46 0.34
CA ALA A 89 -8.46 -3.07 -0.93
C ALA A 89 -7.73 -1.87 -1.55
N GLY A 90 -7.94 -1.65 -2.84
CA GLY A 90 -7.40 -0.52 -3.59
C GLY A 90 -5.89 -0.60 -3.86
N ILE A 91 -5.38 0.44 -4.50
CA ILE A 91 -3.96 0.58 -4.86
C ILE A 91 -3.09 0.72 -3.61
N LYS A 92 -2.02 -0.04 -3.55
CA LYS A 92 -1.08 -0.04 -2.43
C LYS A 92 0.01 1.01 -2.66
N GLY A 93 -0.16 2.21 -2.09
CA GLY A 93 0.76 3.34 -2.26
C GLY A 93 2.23 2.97 -2.12
N LYS A 94 2.59 2.21 -1.08
CA LYS A 94 3.97 1.76 -0.85
C LYS A 94 4.59 0.96 -2.00
N LEU A 95 3.78 0.16 -2.71
CA LEU A 95 4.24 -0.61 -3.87
C LEU A 95 4.38 0.29 -5.09
N LEU A 96 3.45 1.24 -5.29
CA LEU A 96 3.56 2.23 -6.35
C LEU A 96 4.78 3.14 -6.14
N GLU A 97 4.97 3.65 -4.93
CA GLU A 97 6.15 4.45 -4.56
C GLU A 97 7.44 3.65 -4.78
N SER A 98 7.48 2.36 -4.39
CA SER A 98 8.65 1.53 -4.65
C SER A 98 9.00 1.45 -6.14
N MET A 99 8.00 1.32 -7.01
CA MET A 99 8.19 1.33 -8.47
C MET A 99 8.69 2.68 -8.97
N GLN A 100 8.16 3.80 -8.45
CA GLN A 100 8.58 5.16 -8.82
C GLN A 100 10.06 5.42 -8.49
N PHE A 101 10.54 4.91 -7.34
CA PHE A 101 11.94 5.03 -6.93
C PHE A 101 12.82 3.86 -7.42
N GLY A 102 12.30 3.05 -8.33
CA GLY A 102 13.03 1.92 -8.91
C GLY A 102 13.47 0.88 -7.88
N LEU A 103 12.67 0.64 -6.86
CA LEU A 103 12.90 -0.36 -5.84
C LEU A 103 12.07 -1.60 -6.12
N PRO A 104 12.68 -2.75 -6.49
CA PRO A 104 11.97 -4.01 -6.65
C PRO A 104 11.35 -4.49 -5.36
N ASN A 105 10.25 -5.26 -5.48
CA ASN A 105 9.52 -5.73 -4.33
C ASN A 105 9.07 -7.19 -4.44
N VAL A 106 8.84 -7.81 -3.28
CA VAL A 106 8.12 -9.07 -3.15
C VAL A 106 6.85 -8.82 -2.36
N THR A 107 5.72 -9.21 -2.93
CA THR A 107 4.40 -8.97 -2.34
C THR A 107 3.46 -10.15 -2.52
N SER A 108 2.30 -10.09 -1.88
CA SER A 108 1.19 -11.04 -2.03
C SER A 108 0.31 -10.72 -3.24
N THR A 109 -0.56 -11.63 -3.63
CA THR A 109 -1.62 -11.39 -4.63
C THR A 109 -2.48 -10.18 -4.25
N VAL A 110 -2.85 -10.04 -2.97
CA VAL A 110 -3.58 -8.88 -2.44
C VAL A 110 -2.78 -7.58 -2.62
N GLY A 111 -1.46 -7.64 -2.44
CA GLY A 111 -0.59 -6.48 -2.65
C GLY A 111 -0.59 -5.99 -4.09
N ALA A 112 -0.51 -6.92 -5.03
CA ALA A 112 -0.42 -6.64 -6.47
C ALA A 112 -1.77 -6.36 -7.15
N GLU A 113 -2.88 -6.53 -6.43
CA GLU A 113 -4.24 -6.39 -6.97
C GLU A 113 -4.44 -5.06 -7.71
N ALA A 114 -4.91 -5.13 -8.96
CA ALA A 114 -5.21 -3.99 -9.84
C ALA A 114 -4.01 -3.09 -10.20
N MET A 115 -2.77 -3.46 -9.84
CA MET A 115 -1.62 -2.57 -10.02
C MET A 115 -0.93 -2.70 -11.38
N HIS A 116 -0.64 -3.91 -11.85
CA HIS A 116 0.24 -4.10 -13.02
C HIS A 116 -0.49 -4.31 -14.36
N GLY A 117 -1.79 -4.66 -14.36
CA GLY A 117 -2.53 -4.98 -15.58
C GLY A 117 -1.89 -6.18 -16.30
N ASN A 118 -1.48 -5.99 -17.55
CA ASN A 118 -0.81 -7.01 -18.37
C ASN A 118 0.72 -6.87 -18.39
N HIS A 119 1.30 -6.00 -17.54
CA HIS A 119 2.74 -5.85 -17.45
C HIS A 119 3.35 -6.86 -16.47
N ASP A 120 4.60 -7.22 -16.70
CA ASP A 120 5.38 -8.00 -15.75
C ASP A 120 5.53 -7.22 -14.43
N TRP A 121 5.52 -7.93 -13.31
CA TRP A 121 5.63 -7.32 -11.99
C TRP A 121 7.04 -6.78 -11.70
N ASN A 122 7.10 -5.81 -10.79
CA ASN A 122 8.33 -5.20 -10.27
C ASN A 122 9.01 -6.12 -9.22
N GLY A 123 9.28 -7.35 -9.57
CA GLY A 123 9.82 -8.38 -8.68
C GLY A 123 8.94 -9.63 -8.67
N PHE A 124 8.39 -10.00 -7.50
CA PHE A 124 7.61 -11.23 -7.38
C PHE A 124 6.29 -11.06 -6.64
N ILE A 125 5.29 -11.84 -7.06
CA ILE A 125 4.00 -11.97 -6.40
C ILE A 125 3.87 -13.43 -5.94
N THR A 126 3.68 -13.65 -4.63
CA THR A 126 3.43 -14.98 -4.09
C THR A 126 2.75 -14.91 -2.72
N ASP A 127 1.83 -15.84 -2.47
CA ASP A 127 1.16 -16.03 -1.19
C ASP A 127 1.75 -17.19 -0.40
N ASN A 128 2.69 -17.97 -1.00
CA ASN A 128 3.38 -19.06 -0.35
C ASN A 128 4.57 -18.56 0.47
N GLU A 129 4.62 -18.86 1.76
CA GLU A 129 5.66 -18.39 2.68
C GLU A 129 7.08 -18.85 2.29
N THR A 130 7.23 -20.11 1.85
CA THR A 130 8.54 -20.64 1.45
C THR A 130 9.02 -19.96 0.18
N GLU A 131 8.16 -19.87 -0.82
CA GLU A 131 8.46 -19.15 -2.06
C GLU A 131 8.76 -17.68 -1.82
N PHE A 132 8.04 -17.01 -0.90
CA PHE A 132 8.30 -15.61 -0.55
C PHE A 132 9.73 -15.42 -0.06
N VAL A 133 10.22 -16.31 0.80
CA VAL A 133 11.60 -16.29 1.30
C VAL A 133 12.60 -16.49 0.15
N GLU A 134 12.38 -17.51 -0.69
CA GLU A 134 13.23 -17.80 -1.86
C GLU A 134 13.31 -16.62 -2.82
N LYS A 135 12.15 -16.01 -3.15
CA LYS A 135 12.07 -14.87 -4.06
C LYS A 135 12.70 -13.60 -3.46
N ALA A 136 12.56 -13.39 -2.15
CA ALA A 136 13.22 -12.28 -1.46
C ALA A 136 14.75 -12.42 -1.52
N VAL A 137 15.28 -13.60 -1.23
CA VAL A 137 16.72 -13.88 -1.31
C VAL A 137 17.24 -13.76 -2.73
N LEU A 138 16.54 -14.35 -3.70
CA LEU A 138 16.93 -14.30 -5.10
C LEU A 138 16.98 -12.85 -5.62
N LEU A 139 15.96 -12.05 -5.34
CA LEU A 139 15.90 -10.65 -5.78
C LEU A 139 16.99 -9.79 -5.10
N TYR A 140 17.40 -10.16 -3.91
CA TYR A 140 18.49 -9.47 -3.19
C TYR A 140 19.88 -9.77 -3.77
N GLN A 141 20.11 -10.96 -4.30
CA GLN A 141 21.42 -11.45 -4.77
C GLN A 141 21.63 -11.29 -6.28
N ASP A 142 20.60 -11.45 -7.10
CA ASP A 142 20.70 -11.45 -8.56
C ASP A 142 20.52 -10.05 -9.13
N GLU A 143 21.60 -9.43 -9.57
CA GLU A 143 21.62 -8.09 -10.13
C GLU A 143 20.82 -7.98 -11.43
N ASN A 144 20.92 -8.96 -12.32
CA ASN A 144 20.20 -8.91 -13.60
C ASN A 144 18.68 -8.98 -13.39
N LEU A 145 18.26 -9.87 -12.50
CA LEU A 145 16.85 -9.98 -12.13
C LEU A 145 16.35 -8.71 -11.43
N TRP A 146 17.16 -8.14 -10.55
CA TRP A 146 16.86 -6.90 -9.86
C TRP A 146 16.66 -5.74 -10.85
N GLN A 147 17.58 -5.57 -11.82
CA GLN A 147 17.49 -4.54 -12.85
C GLN A 147 16.27 -4.73 -13.75
N LYS A 148 16.01 -5.96 -14.20
CA LYS A 148 14.79 -6.29 -14.95
C LYS A 148 13.52 -5.95 -14.17
N SER A 149 13.50 -6.28 -12.90
CA SER A 149 12.36 -5.95 -12.00
C SER A 149 12.17 -4.44 -11.87
N GLN A 150 13.24 -3.68 -11.70
CA GLN A 150 13.22 -2.23 -11.67
C GLN A 150 12.61 -1.64 -12.95
N GLU A 151 13.06 -2.10 -14.13
CA GLU A 151 12.51 -1.67 -15.42
C GLU A 151 11.02 -1.97 -15.55
N ASN A 152 10.57 -3.15 -15.09
CA ASN A 152 9.17 -3.51 -15.08
C ASN A 152 8.36 -2.53 -14.21
N GLY A 153 8.90 -2.15 -13.04
CA GLY A 153 8.30 -1.15 -12.16
C GLY A 153 8.10 0.20 -12.86
N TYR A 154 9.12 0.71 -13.52
CA TYR A 154 9.02 1.96 -14.30
C TYR A 154 7.98 1.87 -15.41
N LYS A 155 7.92 0.75 -16.14
CA LYS A 155 6.90 0.53 -17.18
C LYS A 155 5.47 0.54 -16.60
N ILE A 156 5.26 -0.07 -15.43
CA ILE A 156 3.96 -0.05 -14.75
C ILE A 156 3.57 1.39 -14.39
N VAL A 157 4.48 2.15 -13.77
CA VAL A 157 4.24 3.55 -13.41
C VAL A 157 3.89 4.38 -14.64
N GLU A 158 4.70 4.29 -15.69
CA GLU A 158 4.53 5.08 -16.90
C GLU A 158 3.22 4.77 -17.63
N ASN A 159 2.86 3.50 -17.76
CA ASN A 159 1.72 3.09 -18.57
C ASN A 159 0.39 3.07 -17.80
N ARG A 160 0.42 3.10 -16.46
CA ARG A 160 -0.80 2.95 -15.66
C ARG A 160 -1.05 4.05 -14.64
N PHE A 161 -0.01 4.76 -14.19
CA PHE A 161 -0.13 5.72 -13.08
C PHE A 161 0.39 7.12 -13.42
N LYS A 162 0.87 7.34 -14.63
CA LYS A 162 1.32 8.65 -15.07
C LYS A 162 0.13 9.63 -15.11
N LYS A 163 0.30 10.79 -14.51
CA LYS A 163 -0.74 11.82 -14.35
C LYS A 163 -1.37 12.19 -15.70
N GLU A 164 -0.55 12.34 -16.72
CA GLU A 164 -0.94 12.76 -18.06
C GLU A 164 -1.94 11.80 -18.75
N LEU A 165 -2.00 10.55 -18.30
CA LEU A 165 -2.97 9.57 -18.81
C LEU A 165 -4.40 9.85 -18.36
N PHE A 166 -4.58 10.48 -17.21
CA PHE A 166 -5.88 10.62 -16.54
C PHE A 166 -6.33 12.06 -16.42
N GLU A 167 -5.40 12.99 -16.22
CA GLU A 167 -5.71 14.40 -15.91
C GLU A 167 -6.62 15.07 -16.95
N PRO A 168 -6.36 14.98 -18.27
CA PRO A 168 -7.21 15.65 -19.25
C PRO A 168 -8.64 15.16 -19.21
N HIS A 169 -8.83 13.84 -19.13
CA HIS A 169 -10.16 13.24 -19.06
C HIS A 169 -10.87 13.60 -17.74
N PHE A 170 -10.16 13.56 -16.64
CA PHE A 170 -10.68 13.90 -15.31
C PHE A 170 -11.13 15.36 -15.24
N ILE A 171 -10.28 16.30 -15.69
CA ILE A 171 -10.62 17.73 -15.75
C ILE A 171 -11.80 17.99 -16.66
N HIS A 172 -11.80 17.40 -17.85
CA HIS A 172 -12.94 17.52 -18.79
C HIS A 172 -14.25 17.03 -18.14
N LYS A 173 -14.21 15.89 -17.43
CA LYS A 173 -15.42 15.36 -16.78
C LYS A 173 -15.91 16.24 -15.64
N ILE A 174 -15.01 16.87 -14.87
CA ILE A 174 -15.40 17.83 -13.85
C ILE A 174 -16.04 19.06 -14.47
N GLN A 175 -15.48 19.59 -15.55
CA GLN A 175 -16.03 20.74 -16.27
C GLN A 175 -17.42 20.43 -16.82
N GLU A 176 -17.59 19.29 -17.52
CA GLU A 176 -18.89 18.83 -18.03
C GLU A 176 -19.96 18.76 -16.93
N ILE A 177 -19.61 18.18 -15.78
CA ILE A 177 -20.54 18.07 -14.64
C ILE A 177 -20.84 19.46 -14.06
N SER A 178 -19.84 20.33 -13.95
CA SER A 178 -20.00 21.68 -13.41
C SER A 178 -20.92 22.55 -14.27
N GLU A 179 -20.75 22.49 -15.58
CA GLU A 179 -21.58 23.22 -16.56
C GLU A 179 -23.03 22.72 -16.60
N ASN A 180 -23.24 21.41 -16.35
CA ASN A 180 -24.54 20.76 -16.40
C ASN A 180 -25.03 20.28 -15.02
N LEU A 181 -24.61 20.95 -13.93
CA LEU A 181 -24.79 20.46 -12.57
C LEU A 181 -26.26 20.16 -12.20
N GLU A 182 -27.18 21.04 -12.61
CA GLU A 182 -28.60 20.87 -12.33
C GLU A 182 -29.18 19.63 -13.03
N SER A 183 -28.89 19.47 -14.33
CA SER A 183 -29.29 18.29 -15.10
C SER A 183 -28.67 17.01 -14.51
N HIS A 184 -27.39 17.03 -14.18
CA HIS A 184 -26.69 15.90 -13.57
C HIS A 184 -27.31 15.49 -12.21
N ARG A 185 -27.69 16.47 -11.38
CA ARG A 185 -28.37 16.22 -10.11
C ARG A 185 -29.78 15.62 -10.32
N ASN A 186 -30.51 16.14 -11.27
CA ASN A 186 -31.86 15.66 -11.57
C ASN A 186 -31.89 14.23 -12.13
N GLN A 187 -30.82 13.79 -12.79
CA GLN A 187 -30.65 12.41 -13.24
C GLN A 187 -30.38 11.43 -12.08
N ASN A 188 -29.92 11.93 -10.93
CA ASN A 188 -29.64 11.11 -9.74
C ASN A 188 -30.89 10.93 -8.86
N PHE A 189 -31.94 10.36 -9.44
CA PHE A 189 -33.22 10.16 -8.76
C PHE A 189 -33.12 9.30 -7.50
N LEU A 190 -32.36 8.20 -7.55
CA LEU A 190 -32.13 7.35 -6.37
C LEU A 190 -31.40 8.08 -5.24
N GLY A 191 -30.40 8.89 -5.55
CA GLY A 191 -29.70 9.71 -4.56
C GLY A 191 -30.63 10.72 -3.89
N GLN A 192 -31.55 11.34 -4.63
CA GLN A 192 -32.55 12.25 -4.07
C GLN A 192 -33.53 11.52 -3.12
N ILE A 193 -34.00 10.34 -3.49
CA ILE A 193 -34.86 9.51 -2.64
C ILE A 193 -34.14 9.14 -1.34
N LEU A 194 -32.88 8.67 -1.42
CA LEU A 194 -32.10 8.28 -0.25
C LEU A 194 -31.84 9.45 0.69
N GLN A 195 -31.56 10.63 0.19
CA GLN A 195 -31.40 11.86 0.98
C GLN A 195 -32.70 12.26 1.68
N HIS A 196 -33.84 12.15 0.98
CA HIS A 196 -35.14 12.45 1.55
C HIS A 196 -35.48 11.52 2.72
N HIS A 197 -35.18 10.24 2.62
CA HIS A 197 -35.43 9.27 3.69
C HIS A 197 -34.59 9.56 4.94
N THR A 198 -33.33 9.91 4.84
CA THR A 198 -32.45 10.25 5.98
C THR A 198 -32.98 11.49 6.72
N LEU A 199 -33.38 12.51 6.00
CA LEU A 199 -33.97 13.72 6.59
C LEU A 199 -35.29 13.43 7.32
N GLN A 200 -36.14 12.57 6.77
CA GLN A 200 -37.41 12.17 7.39
C GLN A 200 -37.18 11.34 8.67
N SER A 201 -36.22 10.43 8.67
CA SER A 201 -35.87 9.64 9.85
C SER A 201 -35.48 10.53 11.03
N THR A 202 -34.60 11.51 10.82
CA THR A 202 -34.18 12.47 11.85
C THR A 202 -35.36 13.32 12.35
N LYS A 203 -36.23 13.79 11.45
CA LYS A 203 -37.41 14.56 11.77
C LYS A 203 -38.39 13.79 12.69
N TYR A 204 -38.67 12.54 12.34
CA TYR A 204 -39.59 11.72 13.12
C TYR A 204 -38.99 11.27 14.43
N LEU A 205 -37.68 11.01 14.48
CA LEU A 205 -36.99 10.73 15.73
C LEU A 205 -37.05 11.93 16.70
N SER A 206 -36.84 13.14 16.20
CA SER A 206 -36.95 14.37 17.02
C SER A 206 -38.37 14.55 17.58
N LYS A 207 -39.39 14.36 16.74
CA LYS A 207 -40.80 14.43 17.17
C LYS A 207 -41.15 13.35 18.20
N TRP A 208 -40.62 12.13 18.03
CA TRP A 208 -40.82 11.06 18.99
C TRP A 208 -40.17 11.38 20.36
N ILE A 209 -38.96 11.95 20.38
CA ILE A 209 -38.29 12.38 21.58
C ILE A 209 -39.09 13.50 22.29
N GLU A 210 -39.60 14.47 21.54
CA GLU A 210 -40.45 15.53 22.03
C GLU A 210 -41.69 14.96 22.72
N GLU A 211 -42.43 14.05 22.07
CA GLU A 211 -43.66 13.44 22.58
C GLU A 211 -43.39 12.58 23.84
N LYS A 212 -42.31 11.81 23.83
CA LYS A 212 -41.90 10.99 24.97
C LYS A 212 -41.58 11.83 26.21
N ASN A 213 -41.11 13.05 26.03
CA ASN A 213 -40.73 13.93 27.15
C ASN A 213 -41.86 14.90 27.61
N LYS A 214 -43.01 14.89 26.93
CA LYS A 214 -44.21 15.56 27.42
C LYS A 214 -44.75 14.75 28.63
N LYS A 215 -44.56 15.26 29.84
CA LYS A 215 -45.20 14.76 31.05
C LYS A 215 -46.46 15.54 31.32
#